data_1d8f12436abfa5d35ecfa39f63befe18
#
_entry.id   1d8f12436abfa5d35ecfa39f63befe18
#
_cell.length_a   1.000
_cell.length_b   1.000
_cell.length_c   1.000
_cell.angle_alpha   90.00
_cell.angle_beta   90.00
_cell.angle_gamma   90.00
#
_symmetry.space_group_name_H-M   'P 1'
#
loop_
_entity.id
_entity.type
_entity.pdbx_description
1 polymer ?
#
loop_
_entity_poly.entity_id
_entity_poly.type
_entity_poly.pdbx_seq_one_letter_code
_entity_poly.pdbx_strand_id
1 'polypeptide(L)'
;ICGNTFRCVWALREYPTQTDEQALLRHLGEKDGITLRIYTRQLTPAEEKRIIQNAANKNRMGSSNTNDLQQTITAESNLQDMISMEGSRHRNKEPLFHCAVYIELTASDHNTLKLLQTDVLTELVRSKLNVDRLLLRQQQGFCCASPVGYNAFGAQFERVLPASSVANLYPFNYSGKTDAKGFYVGRDKYGSNILVDFDQRDEDKTSANILILGNSGQGKSYLMKLLILNLLESGKSIITLDAEHEQQEMCEAVGGCFADLMAGKYIINVLEPKCWDDGGDPDDTAAPEAFRKNTLLAQHISFLKDFFRAYKDFSDAHIDTIEIMLSKLYGKWGITERTNFRRMRSEDYPTLSDLYDLIEAEYKSYDMAAHQLYTEQILREVLLGLHSMCKGADAQFFNGHTNITSSRFLVFGVKGLLGAAKNVRNAMLFNILSFLSDKLLTEGNTVAALDELYIWLSNPTAIEYIRNCLKRVRKKESAMLLASQNLEDFDQEGIREMTKPLFSIPPHQFLFNAGSIDKRSYMEMLQ
;
A
#
# COMPACT_ATOMS: atom_id res chain seq x y z
N ILE A 1 -37.17 -7.56 -37.82
CA ILE A 1 -37.55 -6.23 -37.33
C ILE A 1 -38.57 -6.42 -36.24
N CYS A 2 -38.38 -5.75 -35.13
CA CYS A 2 -39.32 -5.70 -33.99
C CYS A 2 -39.64 -4.24 -33.69
N GLY A 3 -40.86 -3.80 -34.07
CA GLY A 3 -41.21 -2.37 -34.00
C GLY A 3 -40.26 -1.53 -34.83
N ASN A 4 -39.62 -0.53 -34.22
CA ASN A 4 -38.66 0.38 -34.85
C ASN A 4 -37.20 -0.08 -34.74
N THR A 5 -36.94 -1.34 -34.31
CA THR A 5 -35.57 -1.84 -34.11
C THR A 5 -35.27 -3.06 -34.97
N PHE A 6 -34.02 -3.15 -35.39
CA PHE A 6 -33.47 -4.32 -36.08
C PHE A 6 -32.80 -5.19 -35.01
N ARG A 7 -33.16 -6.49 -34.99
CA ARG A 7 -32.65 -7.45 -34.00
C ARG A 7 -32.17 -8.72 -34.67
N CYS A 8 -31.17 -9.32 -34.12
CA CYS A 8 -30.77 -10.70 -34.40
C CYS A 8 -30.29 -11.41 -33.17
N VAL A 9 -30.46 -12.72 -33.11
CA VAL A 9 -30.05 -13.56 -31.99
C VAL A 9 -29.07 -14.61 -32.48
N TRP A 10 -28.01 -14.78 -31.72
CA TRP A 10 -27.01 -15.82 -31.91
C TRP A 10 -27.00 -16.75 -30.73
N ALA A 11 -26.67 -18.02 -30.94
CA ALA A 11 -26.48 -19.00 -29.88
C ALA A 11 -25.01 -19.34 -29.72
N LEU A 12 -24.49 -19.35 -28.53
CA LEU A 12 -23.11 -19.78 -28.26
C LEU A 12 -23.01 -21.29 -28.47
N ARG A 13 -22.05 -21.71 -29.28
CA ARG A 13 -21.90 -23.12 -29.71
C ARG A 13 -20.69 -23.81 -29.09
N GLU A 14 -19.54 -23.10 -29.06
CA GLU A 14 -18.28 -23.64 -28.58
C GLU A 14 -17.64 -22.66 -27.59
N TYR A 15 -17.03 -23.24 -26.56
CA TYR A 15 -16.36 -22.55 -25.46
C TYR A 15 -14.86 -22.88 -25.52
N PRO A 16 -13.98 -22.00 -25.07
CA PRO A 16 -12.56 -22.31 -24.96
C PRO A 16 -12.34 -23.46 -23.98
N THR A 17 -11.42 -24.36 -24.31
CA THR A 17 -11.03 -25.48 -23.42
C THR A 17 -10.25 -24.99 -22.20
N GLN A 18 -9.46 -23.92 -22.37
CA GLN A 18 -8.73 -23.24 -21.31
C GLN A 18 -8.77 -21.75 -21.55
N THR A 19 -8.94 -20.97 -20.48
CA THR A 19 -8.89 -19.51 -20.51
C THR A 19 -8.32 -18.97 -19.21
N ASP A 20 -7.44 -17.99 -19.33
CA ASP A 20 -6.95 -17.20 -18.20
C ASP A 20 -7.84 -15.96 -17.93
N GLU A 21 -8.82 -15.71 -18.82
CA GLU A 21 -9.75 -14.60 -18.69
C GLU A 21 -10.84 -14.93 -17.68
N GLN A 22 -11.10 -14.00 -16.78
CA GLN A 22 -12.25 -14.01 -15.87
C GLN A 22 -13.40 -13.19 -16.47
N ALA A 23 -14.64 -13.58 -16.18
CA ALA A 23 -15.86 -12.94 -16.73
C ALA A 23 -15.85 -12.88 -18.26
N LEU A 24 -15.80 -14.06 -18.90
CA LEU A 24 -15.58 -14.24 -20.34
C LEU A 24 -16.53 -13.44 -21.24
N LEU A 25 -17.78 -13.22 -20.82
CA LEU A 25 -18.80 -12.46 -21.57
C LEU A 25 -18.89 -10.98 -21.18
N ARG A 26 -17.97 -10.49 -20.35
CA ARG A 26 -18.01 -9.13 -19.81
C ARG A 26 -18.04 -8.06 -20.90
N HIS A 27 -17.12 -8.11 -21.86
CA HIS A 27 -17.03 -7.10 -22.92
C HIS A 27 -18.29 -7.05 -23.80
N LEU A 28 -19.03 -8.15 -23.86
CA LEU A 28 -20.34 -8.19 -24.52
C LEU A 28 -21.41 -7.57 -23.63
N GLY A 29 -21.38 -7.82 -22.32
CA GLY A 29 -22.35 -7.29 -21.37
C GLY A 29 -22.24 -5.77 -21.14
N GLU A 30 -21.09 -5.17 -21.44
CA GLU A 30 -20.83 -3.73 -21.31
C GLU A 30 -21.25 -2.92 -22.56
N LYS A 31 -21.52 -3.58 -23.68
CA LYS A 31 -21.85 -2.89 -24.96
C LYS A 31 -23.34 -2.59 -25.08
N ASP A 32 -23.65 -1.37 -25.48
CA ASP A 32 -25.03 -0.97 -25.82
C ASP A 32 -25.58 -1.80 -26.98
N GLY A 33 -26.86 -2.13 -26.90
CA GLY A 33 -27.54 -2.91 -27.92
C GLY A 33 -27.31 -4.42 -27.85
N ILE A 34 -26.62 -4.91 -26.79
CA ILE A 34 -26.43 -6.35 -26.55
C ILE A 34 -27.26 -6.79 -25.35
N THR A 35 -28.00 -7.89 -25.51
CA THR A 35 -28.67 -8.57 -24.41
C THR A 35 -28.14 -10.00 -24.33
N LEU A 36 -27.63 -10.37 -23.16
CA LEU A 36 -27.17 -11.73 -22.86
C LEU A 36 -28.23 -12.48 -22.07
N ARG A 37 -28.52 -13.70 -22.52
CA ARG A 37 -29.40 -14.61 -21.81
C ARG A 37 -28.67 -15.93 -21.56
N ILE A 38 -28.50 -16.26 -20.29
CA ILE A 38 -27.82 -17.48 -19.83
C ILE A 38 -28.83 -18.36 -19.14
N TYR A 39 -29.03 -19.57 -19.69
CA TYR A 39 -29.85 -20.62 -19.09
C TYR A 39 -28.93 -21.61 -18.42
N THR A 40 -29.15 -21.86 -17.14
CA THR A 40 -28.37 -22.84 -16.36
C THR A 40 -29.30 -23.79 -15.64
N ARG A 41 -28.96 -25.07 -15.65
CA ARG A 41 -29.66 -26.11 -14.89
C ARG A 41 -28.63 -27.09 -14.33
N GLN A 42 -28.61 -27.24 -13.02
CA GLN A 42 -27.75 -28.25 -12.37
C GLN A 42 -28.15 -29.66 -12.81
N LEU A 43 -27.18 -30.50 -13.09
CA LEU A 43 -27.39 -31.90 -13.37
C LEU A 43 -27.71 -32.68 -12.08
N THR A 44 -28.60 -33.64 -12.18
CA THR A 44 -28.77 -34.62 -11.10
C THR A 44 -27.59 -35.60 -11.09
N PRO A 45 -27.24 -36.23 -9.96
CA PRO A 45 -26.15 -37.22 -9.90
C PRO A 45 -26.30 -38.36 -10.89
N ALA A 46 -27.54 -38.77 -11.19
CA ALA A 46 -27.84 -39.82 -12.18
C ALA A 46 -27.55 -39.36 -13.62
N GLU A 47 -27.91 -38.13 -13.97
CA GLU A 47 -27.61 -37.52 -15.27
C GLU A 47 -26.10 -37.34 -15.46
N GLU A 48 -25.40 -36.85 -14.43
CA GLU A 48 -23.93 -36.69 -14.44
C GLU A 48 -23.25 -38.03 -14.76
N LYS A 49 -23.57 -39.07 -14.01
CA LYS A 49 -22.99 -40.40 -14.20
C LYS A 49 -23.25 -40.92 -15.61
N ARG A 50 -24.47 -40.75 -16.15
CA ARG A 50 -24.84 -41.18 -17.51
C ARG A 50 -24.05 -40.41 -18.58
N ILE A 51 -23.91 -39.12 -18.45
CA ILE A 51 -23.17 -38.25 -19.40
C ILE A 51 -21.71 -38.66 -19.43
N ILE A 52 -21.08 -38.80 -18.25
CA ILE A 52 -19.65 -39.18 -18.13
C ILE A 52 -19.44 -40.59 -18.73
N GLN A 53 -20.29 -41.55 -18.41
CA GLN A 53 -20.18 -42.92 -18.97
C GLN A 53 -20.33 -42.90 -20.51
N ASN A 54 -21.31 -42.15 -21.06
CA ASN A 54 -21.54 -42.08 -22.49
C ASN A 54 -20.36 -41.43 -23.21
N ALA A 55 -19.78 -40.36 -22.62
CA ALA A 55 -18.63 -39.69 -23.20
C ALA A 55 -17.36 -40.56 -23.14
N ALA A 56 -17.15 -41.28 -22.04
CA ALA A 56 -16.05 -42.26 -21.91
C ALA A 56 -16.17 -43.39 -22.94
N ASN A 57 -17.37 -43.93 -23.15
CA ASN A 57 -17.62 -44.98 -24.10
C ASN A 57 -17.42 -44.48 -25.54
N LYS A 58 -17.89 -43.25 -25.88
CA LYS A 58 -17.70 -42.64 -27.20
C LYS A 58 -16.23 -42.41 -27.53
N ASN A 59 -15.45 -41.93 -26.58
CA ASN A 59 -14.01 -41.71 -26.75
C ASN A 59 -13.24 -43.03 -26.90
N ARG A 60 -13.60 -44.09 -26.12
CA ARG A 60 -13.03 -45.41 -26.31
C ARG A 60 -13.32 -46.02 -27.67
N MET A 61 -14.53 -45.84 -28.21
CA MET A 61 -14.89 -46.31 -29.56
C MET A 61 -14.15 -45.50 -30.63
N GLY A 62 -13.95 -44.19 -30.43
CA GLY A 62 -13.21 -43.33 -31.35
C GLY A 62 -11.72 -43.65 -31.43
N SER A 63 -11.07 -44.03 -30.31
CA SER A 63 -9.66 -44.39 -30.29
C SER A 63 -9.34 -45.76 -30.85
N SER A 64 -10.32 -46.68 -30.91
CA SER A 64 -10.10 -48.08 -31.33
C SER A 64 -10.50 -48.36 -32.79
N ASN A 65 -11.18 -47.44 -33.52
CA ASN A 65 -11.81 -47.72 -34.81
C ASN A 65 -11.37 -46.84 -35.96
N THR A 66 -10.36 -45.98 -35.83
CA THR A 66 -9.94 -45.07 -36.91
C THR A 66 -8.44 -45.11 -37.17
N ASN A 67 -8.08 -45.30 -38.43
CA ASN A 67 -6.71 -45.15 -38.95
C ASN A 67 -6.31 -43.67 -39.15
N ASP A 68 -7.11 -42.73 -38.65
CA ASP A 68 -6.84 -41.29 -38.75
C ASP A 68 -6.18 -40.77 -37.47
N LEU A 69 -4.91 -40.41 -37.61
CA LEU A 69 -4.07 -39.94 -36.50
C LEU A 69 -4.64 -38.71 -35.80
N GLN A 70 -5.31 -37.79 -36.52
CA GLN A 70 -5.93 -36.61 -35.95
C GLN A 70 -7.13 -36.93 -35.07
N GLN A 71 -7.95 -37.90 -35.46
CA GLN A 71 -9.10 -38.32 -34.65
C GLN A 71 -8.66 -39.06 -33.40
N THR A 72 -7.58 -39.84 -33.49
CA THR A 72 -7.00 -40.53 -32.32
C THR A 72 -6.43 -39.57 -31.30
N ILE A 73 -5.64 -38.56 -31.75
CA ILE A 73 -5.06 -37.52 -30.89
C ILE A 73 -6.19 -36.69 -30.23
N THR A 74 -7.22 -36.35 -30.96
CA THR A 74 -8.38 -35.59 -30.44
C THR A 74 -9.16 -36.43 -29.40
N ALA A 75 -9.32 -37.73 -29.62
CA ALA A 75 -9.99 -38.62 -28.69
C ALA A 75 -9.19 -38.84 -27.41
N GLU A 76 -7.86 -38.94 -27.50
CA GLU A 76 -6.95 -39.04 -26.34
C GLU A 76 -6.93 -37.73 -25.54
N SER A 77 -6.85 -36.57 -26.18
CA SER A 77 -6.94 -35.27 -25.49
C SER A 77 -8.27 -35.11 -24.77
N ASN A 78 -9.39 -35.42 -25.41
CA ASN A 78 -10.72 -35.39 -24.81
C ASN A 78 -10.85 -36.34 -23.60
N LEU A 79 -10.19 -37.51 -23.67
CA LEU A 79 -10.18 -38.48 -22.56
C LEU A 79 -9.36 -37.92 -21.37
N GLN A 80 -8.22 -37.29 -21.63
CA GLN A 80 -7.38 -36.67 -20.60
C GLN A 80 -8.10 -35.49 -19.93
N ASP A 81 -8.80 -34.66 -20.70
CA ASP A 81 -9.63 -33.56 -20.18
C ASP A 81 -10.77 -34.10 -19.30
N MET A 82 -11.40 -35.20 -19.68
CA MET A 82 -12.42 -35.84 -18.88
C MET A 82 -11.87 -36.43 -17.57
N ILE A 83 -10.69 -37.05 -17.60
CA ILE A 83 -10.04 -37.56 -16.38
C ILE A 83 -9.67 -36.41 -15.44
N SER A 84 -9.20 -35.29 -15.97
CA SER A 84 -8.90 -34.10 -15.19
C SER A 84 -10.15 -33.48 -14.56
N MET A 85 -11.25 -33.40 -15.32
CA MET A 85 -12.56 -32.96 -14.79
C MET A 85 -13.11 -33.90 -13.69
N GLU A 86 -13.00 -35.21 -13.89
CA GLU A 86 -13.39 -36.18 -12.87
C GLU A 86 -12.52 -36.08 -11.61
N GLY A 87 -11.21 -35.87 -11.77
CA GLY A 87 -10.27 -35.66 -10.67
C GLY A 87 -10.54 -34.35 -9.89
N SER A 88 -10.89 -33.30 -10.55
CA SER A 88 -11.29 -32.01 -9.95
C SER A 88 -12.64 -32.13 -9.23
N ARG A 89 -13.58 -32.84 -9.81
CA ARG A 89 -14.89 -33.16 -9.19
C ARG A 89 -14.73 -33.95 -7.92
N HIS A 90 -13.90 -34.99 -7.90
CA HIS A 90 -13.68 -35.80 -6.70
C HIS A 90 -12.98 -35.01 -5.58
N ARG A 91 -12.06 -34.15 -5.91
CA ARG A 91 -11.35 -33.30 -4.94
C ARG A 91 -12.21 -32.14 -4.42
N ASN A 92 -12.93 -31.43 -5.30
CA ASN A 92 -13.62 -30.19 -4.95
C ASN A 92 -15.14 -30.35 -4.80
N LYS A 93 -15.73 -31.55 -5.05
CA LYS A 93 -17.17 -31.80 -5.09
C LYS A 93 -17.94 -30.83 -5.98
N GLU A 94 -17.34 -30.42 -7.09
CA GLU A 94 -17.89 -29.42 -7.99
C GLU A 94 -19.03 -29.97 -8.84
N PRO A 95 -20.25 -29.38 -8.80
CA PRO A 95 -21.39 -29.86 -9.59
C PRO A 95 -21.26 -29.45 -11.07
N LEU A 96 -21.90 -30.23 -11.94
CA LEU A 96 -22.02 -29.95 -13.35
C LEU A 96 -23.37 -29.28 -13.68
N PHE A 97 -23.35 -28.42 -14.69
CA PHE A 97 -24.51 -27.68 -15.17
C PHE A 97 -24.71 -27.87 -16.68
N HIS A 98 -25.95 -27.98 -17.11
CA HIS A 98 -26.32 -27.64 -18.45
C HIS A 98 -26.32 -26.12 -18.58
N CYS A 99 -25.62 -25.59 -19.56
CA CYS A 99 -25.53 -24.15 -19.81
C CYS A 99 -25.78 -23.85 -21.32
N ALA A 100 -26.68 -22.90 -21.59
CA ALA A 100 -26.91 -22.35 -22.93
C ALA A 100 -26.87 -20.82 -22.87
N VAL A 101 -26.17 -20.19 -23.81
CA VAL A 101 -26.02 -18.73 -23.85
C VAL A 101 -26.54 -18.21 -25.21
N TYR A 102 -27.40 -17.23 -25.13
CA TYR A 102 -27.94 -16.52 -26.31
C TYR A 102 -27.55 -15.05 -26.24
N ILE A 103 -27.16 -14.50 -27.38
CA ILE A 103 -26.72 -13.12 -27.56
C ILE A 103 -27.70 -12.44 -28.50
N GLU A 104 -28.50 -11.50 -27.99
CA GLU A 104 -29.36 -10.66 -28.84
C GLU A 104 -28.64 -9.36 -29.13
N LEU A 105 -28.63 -8.99 -30.42
CA LEU A 105 -28.06 -7.75 -30.91
C LEU A 105 -29.22 -6.87 -31.41
N THR A 106 -29.30 -5.63 -30.96
CA THR A 106 -30.37 -4.69 -31.23
C THR A 106 -29.79 -3.35 -31.72
N ALA A 107 -30.30 -2.81 -32.78
CA ALA A 107 -29.91 -1.50 -33.30
C ALA A 107 -31.10 -0.74 -33.90
N SER A 108 -30.98 0.58 -34.04
CA SER A 108 -32.01 1.46 -34.65
C SER A 108 -32.13 1.27 -36.17
N ASP A 109 -31.04 0.89 -36.83
CA ASP A 109 -31.00 0.71 -38.28
C ASP A 109 -30.13 -0.50 -38.67
N HIS A 110 -30.26 -0.92 -39.94
CA HIS A 110 -29.59 -2.12 -40.42
C HIS A 110 -28.06 -1.98 -40.55
N ASN A 111 -27.56 -0.78 -40.83
CA ASN A 111 -26.12 -0.55 -40.97
C ASN A 111 -25.44 -0.60 -39.60
N THR A 112 -26.04 0.05 -38.59
CA THR A 112 -25.58 -0.01 -37.21
C THR A 112 -25.61 -1.46 -36.67
N LEU A 113 -26.67 -2.24 -37.04
CA LEU A 113 -26.70 -3.65 -36.64
C LEU A 113 -25.55 -4.45 -37.27
N LYS A 114 -25.18 -4.20 -38.52
CA LYS A 114 -24.03 -4.87 -39.17
C LYS A 114 -22.71 -4.51 -38.52
N LEU A 115 -22.51 -3.26 -38.13
CA LEU A 115 -21.31 -2.83 -37.41
C LEU A 115 -21.23 -3.52 -36.06
N LEU A 116 -22.33 -3.54 -35.32
CA LEU A 116 -22.40 -4.23 -34.02
C LEU A 116 -22.12 -5.74 -34.16
N GLN A 117 -22.64 -6.39 -35.23
CA GLN A 117 -22.34 -7.78 -35.50
C GLN A 117 -20.85 -8.04 -35.76
N THR A 118 -20.18 -7.15 -36.49
CA THR A 118 -18.74 -7.27 -36.75
C THR A 118 -17.91 -7.10 -35.47
N ASP A 119 -18.27 -6.12 -34.67
CA ASP A 119 -17.62 -5.86 -33.37
C ASP A 119 -17.76 -7.06 -32.44
N VAL A 120 -18.97 -7.60 -32.32
CA VAL A 120 -19.23 -8.76 -31.45
C VAL A 120 -18.50 -10.00 -31.95
N LEU A 121 -18.42 -10.21 -33.26
CA LEU A 121 -17.64 -11.32 -33.81
C LEU A 121 -16.16 -11.19 -33.52
N THR A 122 -15.61 -9.98 -33.61
CA THR A 122 -14.20 -9.72 -33.26
C THR A 122 -13.91 -10.07 -31.80
N GLU A 123 -14.81 -9.69 -30.91
CA GLU A 123 -14.66 -9.98 -29.47
C GLU A 123 -14.82 -11.49 -29.19
N LEU A 124 -15.78 -12.16 -29.83
CA LEU A 124 -15.97 -13.60 -29.68
C LEU A 124 -14.75 -14.40 -30.16
N VAL A 125 -14.16 -14.00 -31.29
CA VAL A 125 -12.93 -14.62 -31.81
C VAL A 125 -11.77 -14.42 -30.86
N ARG A 126 -11.63 -13.22 -30.28
CA ARG A 126 -10.62 -12.91 -29.27
C ARG A 126 -10.75 -13.80 -28.03
N SER A 127 -11.98 -14.02 -27.56
CA SER A 127 -12.29 -14.88 -26.41
C SER A 127 -12.39 -16.37 -26.79
N LYS A 128 -12.05 -16.76 -28.05
CA LYS A 128 -12.13 -18.13 -28.58
C LYS A 128 -13.54 -18.75 -28.42
N LEU A 129 -14.58 -17.92 -28.56
CA LEU A 129 -15.97 -18.33 -28.54
C LEU A 129 -16.55 -18.43 -29.96
N ASN A 130 -17.26 -19.49 -30.24
CA ASN A 130 -17.94 -19.67 -31.53
C ASN A 130 -19.47 -19.60 -31.37
N VAL A 131 -20.14 -18.94 -32.29
CA VAL A 131 -21.59 -18.76 -32.30
C VAL A 131 -22.25 -19.36 -33.55
N ASP A 132 -23.46 -19.82 -33.35
CA ASP A 132 -24.40 -20.13 -34.44
C ASP A 132 -25.30 -18.90 -34.64
N ARG A 133 -25.38 -18.41 -35.90
CA ARG A 133 -26.17 -17.22 -36.25
C ARG A 133 -27.66 -17.51 -36.37
N LEU A 134 -28.11 -18.71 -36.09
CA LEU A 134 -29.51 -19.15 -36.14
C LEU A 134 -30.21 -18.80 -37.47
N LEU A 135 -29.57 -19.10 -38.59
CA LEU A 135 -30.13 -18.85 -39.92
C LEU A 135 -31.50 -19.53 -40.04
N LEU A 136 -32.49 -18.77 -40.52
CA LEU A 136 -33.91 -19.17 -40.66
C LEU A 136 -34.62 -19.58 -39.35
N ARG A 137 -33.95 -19.39 -38.18
CA ARG A 137 -34.48 -19.77 -36.87
C ARG A 137 -34.50 -18.58 -35.90
N GLN A 138 -34.46 -17.35 -36.40
CA GLN A 138 -34.41 -16.12 -35.61
C GLN A 138 -35.64 -15.95 -34.69
N GLN A 139 -36.82 -16.41 -35.09
CA GLN A 139 -38.02 -16.38 -34.26
C GLN A 139 -37.86 -17.21 -32.98
N GLN A 140 -37.32 -18.41 -33.11
CA GLN A 140 -37.01 -19.27 -31.95
C GLN A 140 -35.91 -18.64 -31.09
N GLY A 141 -34.87 -18.07 -31.73
CA GLY A 141 -33.80 -17.32 -31.04
C GLY A 141 -34.35 -16.15 -30.23
N PHE A 142 -35.28 -15.39 -30.80
CA PHE A 142 -35.94 -14.29 -30.10
C PHE A 142 -36.72 -14.78 -28.84
N CYS A 143 -37.40 -15.91 -28.92
CA CYS A 143 -38.02 -16.54 -27.75
C CYS A 143 -37.00 -16.87 -26.67
N CYS A 144 -35.80 -17.36 -27.06
CA CYS A 144 -34.73 -17.65 -26.11
C CYS A 144 -34.11 -16.38 -25.49
N ALA A 145 -34.05 -15.25 -26.18
CA ALA A 145 -33.50 -14.01 -25.70
C ALA A 145 -34.50 -13.17 -24.87
N SER A 146 -35.79 -13.41 -25.01
CA SER A 146 -36.85 -12.67 -24.32
C SER A 146 -36.75 -12.82 -22.78
N PRO A 147 -37.00 -11.76 -21.99
CA PRO A 147 -37.02 -11.84 -20.51
C PRO A 147 -37.99 -12.86 -19.92
N VAL A 148 -39.12 -13.09 -20.60
CA VAL A 148 -40.15 -14.08 -20.23
C VAL A 148 -40.07 -15.36 -21.06
N GLY A 149 -38.99 -15.49 -21.82
CA GLY A 149 -38.78 -16.61 -22.72
C GLY A 149 -38.28 -17.87 -22.04
N TYR A 150 -38.11 -18.92 -22.83
CA TYR A 150 -37.59 -20.21 -22.44
C TYR A 150 -36.56 -20.69 -23.47
N ASN A 151 -35.74 -21.66 -23.10
CA ASN A 151 -34.77 -22.26 -23.99
C ASN A 151 -35.50 -23.13 -25.06
N ALA A 152 -35.91 -22.50 -26.15
CA ALA A 152 -36.67 -23.16 -27.25
C ALA A 152 -35.84 -24.20 -28.02
N PHE A 153 -34.52 -24.18 -27.92
CA PHE A 153 -33.63 -25.12 -28.60
C PHE A 153 -33.23 -26.32 -27.73
N GLY A 154 -33.43 -26.21 -26.41
CA GLY A 154 -33.09 -27.27 -25.45
C GLY A 154 -31.65 -27.77 -25.58
N ALA A 155 -31.48 -29.07 -25.65
CA ALA A 155 -30.17 -29.73 -25.69
C ALA A 155 -29.29 -29.39 -26.89
N GLN A 156 -29.82 -28.73 -27.93
CA GLN A 156 -29.05 -28.41 -29.15
C GLN A 156 -27.89 -27.46 -28.86
N PHE A 157 -28.13 -26.45 -28.04
CA PHE A 157 -27.12 -25.44 -27.66
C PHE A 157 -26.69 -25.54 -26.19
N GLU A 158 -27.25 -26.46 -25.44
CA GLU A 158 -26.77 -26.75 -24.08
C GLU A 158 -25.41 -27.45 -24.10
N ARG A 159 -24.51 -26.97 -23.27
CA ARG A 159 -23.21 -27.60 -22.97
C ARG A 159 -23.13 -27.94 -21.52
N VAL A 160 -22.48 -29.04 -21.21
CA VAL A 160 -22.22 -29.46 -19.83
C VAL A 160 -20.92 -28.82 -19.41
N LEU A 161 -20.99 -27.96 -18.40
CA LEU A 161 -19.87 -27.20 -17.86
C LEU A 161 -19.79 -27.37 -16.35
N PRO A 162 -18.59 -27.36 -15.75
CA PRO A 162 -18.43 -27.31 -14.30
C PRO A 162 -18.90 -25.94 -13.76
N ALA A 163 -19.28 -25.90 -12.48
CA ALA A 163 -19.81 -24.70 -11.84
C ALA A 163 -18.86 -23.48 -11.97
N SER A 164 -17.55 -23.69 -11.81
CA SER A 164 -16.52 -22.66 -11.98
C SER A 164 -16.55 -22.04 -13.38
N SER A 165 -16.69 -22.88 -14.44
CA SER A 165 -16.79 -22.41 -15.82
C SER A 165 -18.09 -21.64 -16.09
N VAL A 166 -19.21 -22.07 -15.50
CA VAL A 166 -20.49 -21.35 -15.60
C VAL A 166 -20.38 -20.00 -14.87
N ALA A 167 -19.77 -19.96 -13.69
CA ALA A 167 -19.53 -18.72 -12.96
C ALA A 167 -18.64 -17.75 -13.76
N ASN A 168 -17.68 -18.27 -14.53
CA ASN A 168 -16.81 -17.46 -15.38
C ASN A 168 -17.54 -16.86 -16.62
N LEU A 169 -18.73 -17.34 -16.97
CA LEU A 169 -19.57 -16.73 -18.00
C LEU A 169 -20.36 -15.51 -17.49
N TYR A 170 -20.37 -15.28 -16.17
CA TYR A 170 -21.08 -14.15 -15.58
C TYR A 170 -20.53 -12.82 -16.14
N PRO A 171 -21.37 -11.98 -16.78
CA PRO A 171 -20.89 -10.83 -17.53
C PRO A 171 -20.51 -9.64 -16.65
N PHE A 172 -20.90 -9.67 -15.38
CA PHE A 172 -20.64 -8.58 -14.46
C PHE A 172 -19.46 -8.95 -13.58
N ASN A 173 -18.33 -8.36 -13.84
CA ASN A 173 -17.18 -8.48 -12.94
C ASN A 173 -17.15 -7.26 -12.04
N TYR A 174 -17.84 -7.36 -10.93
CA TYR A 174 -17.77 -6.41 -9.86
C TYR A 174 -16.74 -6.92 -8.83
N SER A 175 -15.68 -6.16 -8.60
CA SER A 175 -14.62 -6.58 -7.66
C SER A 175 -15.13 -6.75 -6.23
N GLY A 176 -16.25 -6.11 -5.91
CA GLY A 176 -16.92 -6.19 -4.61
C GLY A 176 -16.12 -5.62 -3.44
N LYS A 177 -14.88 -5.23 -3.69
CA LYS A 177 -13.95 -4.69 -2.69
C LYS A 177 -14.04 -3.16 -2.62
N THR A 178 -15.25 -2.64 -2.41
CA THR A 178 -15.49 -1.24 -2.12
C THR A 178 -16.06 -1.15 -0.71
N ASP A 179 -15.48 -0.32 0.13
CA ASP A 179 -15.99 -0.09 1.49
C ASP A 179 -17.31 0.70 1.41
N ALA A 180 -18.22 0.46 2.37
CA ALA A 180 -19.53 1.13 2.39
C ALA A 180 -19.41 2.64 2.66
N LYS A 181 -18.33 3.05 3.29
CA LYS A 181 -17.93 4.42 3.55
C LYS A 181 -16.48 4.56 3.16
N GLY A 182 -16.01 5.77 2.94
CA GLY A 182 -14.60 6.00 2.66
C GLY A 182 -14.35 6.96 1.53
N PHE A 183 -13.09 7.12 1.19
CA PHE A 183 -12.64 8.05 0.16
C PHE A 183 -12.72 7.41 -1.22
N TYR A 184 -13.18 8.20 -2.18
CA TYR A 184 -13.09 7.83 -3.57
C TYR A 184 -11.62 7.88 -4.03
N VAL A 185 -11.06 6.72 -4.35
CA VAL A 185 -9.67 6.59 -4.78
C VAL A 185 -9.56 6.52 -6.31
N GLY A 186 -10.59 6.01 -6.98
CA GLY A 186 -10.58 5.88 -8.43
C GLY A 186 -11.64 4.89 -8.91
N ARG A 187 -11.42 4.35 -10.09
CA ARG A 187 -12.25 3.29 -10.68
C ARG A 187 -11.42 2.05 -10.95
N ASP A 188 -12.05 0.90 -10.79
CA ASP A 188 -11.44 -0.35 -11.20
C ASP A 188 -11.42 -0.48 -12.75
N LYS A 189 -10.77 -1.52 -13.25
CA LYS A 189 -10.73 -1.81 -14.71
C LYS A 189 -12.10 -2.04 -15.33
N TYR A 190 -13.14 -2.12 -14.53
CA TYR A 190 -14.53 -2.37 -14.91
C TYR A 190 -15.40 -1.12 -14.80
N GLY A 191 -14.83 0.03 -14.42
CA GLY A 191 -15.54 1.29 -14.27
C GLY A 191 -16.24 1.46 -12.93
N SER A 192 -16.19 0.47 -12.04
CA SER A 192 -16.79 0.57 -10.69
C SER A 192 -15.97 1.50 -9.81
N ASN A 193 -16.64 2.32 -9.01
CA ASN A 193 -15.96 3.21 -8.09
C ASN A 193 -15.29 2.41 -6.96
N ILE A 194 -14.07 2.80 -6.61
CA ILE A 194 -13.34 2.24 -5.47
C ILE A 194 -13.40 3.26 -4.33
N LEU A 195 -14.05 2.87 -3.25
CA LEU A 195 -14.07 3.59 -1.99
C LEU A 195 -13.22 2.83 -0.98
N VAL A 196 -12.39 3.54 -0.24
CA VAL A 196 -11.52 2.96 0.79
C VAL A 196 -11.71 3.68 2.11
N ASP A 197 -12.07 2.94 3.14
CA ASP A 197 -12.10 3.41 4.52
C ASP A 197 -10.81 2.96 5.24
N PHE A 198 -9.88 3.90 5.43
CA PHE A 198 -8.60 3.63 6.08
C PHE A 198 -8.73 3.39 7.59
N ASP A 199 -9.83 3.82 8.21
CA ASP A 199 -10.06 3.64 9.64
C ASP A 199 -10.85 2.36 9.96
N GLN A 200 -11.46 1.73 8.96
CA GLN A 200 -12.12 0.44 9.14
C GLN A 200 -11.10 -0.64 9.49
N ARG A 201 -11.39 -1.38 10.58
CA ARG A 201 -10.57 -2.53 11.01
C ARG A 201 -11.27 -3.82 10.65
N ASP A 202 -10.48 -4.73 10.08
CA ASP A 202 -10.92 -6.03 9.60
C ASP A 202 -9.79 -7.05 9.78
N GLU A 203 -10.02 -8.33 9.49
CA GLU A 203 -8.95 -9.34 9.55
C GLU A 203 -7.74 -8.95 8.68
N ASP A 204 -7.99 -8.40 7.49
CA ASP A 204 -6.96 -7.96 6.55
C ASP A 204 -6.50 -6.49 6.75
N LYS A 205 -7.24 -5.69 7.52
CA LYS A 205 -6.99 -4.25 7.74
C LYS A 205 -6.62 -3.97 9.19
N THR A 206 -5.40 -4.34 9.57
CA THR A 206 -4.95 -4.27 10.97
C THR A 206 -4.57 -2.86 11.44
N SER A 207 -4.30 -1.94 10.51
CA SER A 207 -3.92 -0.54 10.79
C SER A 207 -4.38 0.38 9.66
N ALA A 208 -4.26 1.71 9.85
CA ALA A 208 -4.51 2.71 8.81
C ALA A 208 -3.24 3.09 8.02
N ASN A 209 -2.15 2.33 8.17
CA ASN A 209 -0.92 2.63 7.46
C ASN A 209 -1.09 2.41 5.95
N ILE A 210 -0.49 3.31 5.19
CA ILE A 210 -0.60 3.34 3.73
C ILE A 210 0.79 3.31 3.12
N LEU A 211 0.97 2.51 2.08
CA LEU A 211 2.19 2.43 1.29
C LEU A 211 1.89 2.76 -0.17
N ILE A 212 2.67 3.65 -0.76
CA ILE A 212 2.59 4.00 -2.18
C ILE A 212 3.93 3.68 -2.84
N LEU A 213 3.92 2.79 -3.82
CA LEU A 213 5.12 2.39 -4.56
C LEU A 213 4.92 2.61 -6.06
N GLY A 214 5.91 3.22 -6.70
CA GLY A 214 5.89 3.42 -8.15
C GLY A 214 6.99 4.34 -8.63
N ASN A 215 7.41 4.12 -9.86
CA ASN A 215 8.44 4.91 -10.50
C ASN A 215 8.02 6.37 -10.69
N SER A 216 8.98 7.24 -10.97
CA SER A 216 8.73 8.64 -11.27
C SER A 216 7.76 8.81 -12.46
N GLY A 217 6.89 9.81 -12.41
CA GLY A 217 5.94 10.13 -13.48
C GLY A 217 4.67 9.26 -13.53
N GLN A 218 4.49 8.29 -12.65
CA GLN A 218 3.32 7.38 -12.63
C GLN A 218 2.09 7.97 -11.91
N GLY A 219 2.19 9.16 -11.31
CA GLY A 219 1.10 9.79 -10.58
C GLY A 219 1.13 9.57 -9.06
N LYS A 220 2.23 9.06 -8.51
CA LYS A 220 2.43 8.82 -7.07
C LYS A 220 2.18 10.08 -6.23
N SER A 221 2.84 11.21 -6.56
CA SER A 221 2.67 12.50 -5.85
C SER A 221 1.24 13.03 -5.97
N TYR A 222 0.55 12.80 -7.10
CA TYR A 222 -0.87 13.15 -7.24
C TYR A 222 -1.75 12.34 -6.29
N LEU A 223 -1.57 11.02 -6.24
CA LEU A 223 -2.32 10.17 -5.32
C LEU A 223 -2.04 10.55 -3.86
N MET A 224 -0.79 10.81 -3.52
CA MET A 224 -0.41 11.22 -2.17
C MET A 224 -1.11 12.53 -1.76
N LYS A 225 -1.12 13.54 -2.63
CA LYS A 225 -1.83 14.81 -2.40
C LYS A 225 -3.34 14.58 -2.23
N LEU A 226 -3.94 13.73 -3.07
CA LEU A 226 -5.36 13.35 -2.97
C LEU A 226 -5.68 12.70 -1.61
N LEU A 227 -4.86 11.75 -1.18
CA LEU A 227 -5.04 11.07 0.12
C LEU A 227 -4.86 12.04 1.29
N ILE A 228 -3.87 12.91 1.24
CA ILE A 228 -3.65 13.96 2.27
C ILE A 228 -4.88 14.85 2.40
N LEU A 229 -5.43 15.35 1.30
CA LEU A 229 -6.63 16.21 1.32
C LEU A 229 -7.85 15.47 1.88
N ASN A 230 -8.07 14.22 1.47
CA ASN A 230 -9.16 13.40 1.98
C ASN A 230 -9.03 13.13 3.48
N LEU A 231 -7.83 12.83 3.95
CA LEU A 231 -7.55 12.60 5.37
C LEU A 231 -7.72 13.89 6.21
N LEU A 232 -7.32 15.06 5.68
CA LEU A 232 -7.59 16.35 6.31
C LEU A 232 -9.07 16.65 6.41
N GLU A 233 -9.85 16.36 5.36
CA GLU A 233 -11.31 16.52 5.33
C GLU A 233 -11.96 15.61 6.37
N SER A 234 -11.49 14.39 6.55
CA SER A 234 -12.00 13.45 7.58
C SER A 234 -11.68 13.87 9.02
N GLY A 235 -10.93 14.94 9.22
CA GLY A 235 -10.62 15.48 10.53
C GLY A 235 -9.27 15.06 11.10
N LYS A 236 -8.42 14.35 10.34
CA LYS A 236 -7.08 14.00 10.79
C LYS A 236 -6.12 15.19 10.72
N SER A 237 -5.11 15.18 11.58
CA SER A 237 -3.95 16.06 11.45
C SER A 237 -2.92 15.39 10.54
N ILE A 238 -2.30 16.17 9.66
CA ILE A 238 -1.29 15.65 8.72
C ILE A 238 0.03 16.36 8.94
N ILE A 239 1.10 15.58 9.02
CA ILE A 239 2.46 16.09 9.00
C ILE A 239 3.19 15.41 7.85
N THR A 240 3.73 16.18 6.92
CA THR A 240 4.43 15.63 5.77
C THR A 240 5.85 16.16 5.65
N LEU A 241 6.73 15.33 5.13
CA LEU A 241 8.08 15.69 4.75
C LEU A 241 8.10 15.91 3.23
N ASP A 242 8.51 17.08 2.81
CA ASP A 242 8.52 17.52 1.41
C ASP A 242 9.95 17.89 0.98
N ALA A 243 10.59 17.00 0.25
CA ALA A 243 11.97 17.15 -0.19
C ALA A 243 12.12 18.10 -1.39
N GLU A 244 11.07 18.27 -2.20
CA GLU A 244 11.12 19.03 -3.45
C GLU A 244 10.27 20.33 -3.41
N HIS A 245 9.58 20.61 -2.30
CA HIS A 245 8.63 21.71 -2.13
C HIS A 245 7.41 21.63 -3.08
N GLU A 246 7.01 20.41 -3.43
CA GLU A 246 5.83 20.16 -4.27
C GLU A 246 4.49 20.38 -3.54
N GLN A 247 4.49 20.36 -2.21
CA GLN A 247 3.28 20.46 -1.39
C GLN A 247 3.05 21.87 -0.83
N GLN A 248 3.97 22.80 -1.05
CA GLN A 248 3.88 24.17 -0.50
C GLN A 248 2.59 24.88 -0.90
N GLU A 249 2.29 24.94 -2.21
CA GLU A 249 1.07 25.61 -2.71
C GLU A 249 -0.21 24.97 -2.15
N MET A 250 -0.26 23.64 -2.07
CA MET A 250 -1.40 22.91 -1.47
C MET A 250 -1.53 23.25 0.02
N CYS A 251 -0.41 23.31 0.75
CA CYS A 251 -0.38 23.66 2.16
C CYS A 251 -0.94 25.06 2.40
N GLU A 252 -0.51 26.05 1.64
CA GLU A 252 -0.97 27.43 1.72
C GLU A 252 -2.46 27.54 1.37
N ALA A 253 -2.92 26.82 0.32
CA ALA A 253 -4.30 26.85 -0.14
C ALA A 253 -5.30 26.31 0.91
N VAL A 254 -4.89 25.34 1.72
CA VAL A 254 -5.76 24.77 2.80
C VAL A 254 -5.53 25.44 4.16
N GLY A 255 -4.71 26.51 4.24
CA GLY A 255 -4.42 27.21 5.49
C GLY A 255 -3.51 26.43 6.44
N GLY A 256 -2.66 25.55 5.89
CA GLY A 256 -1.63 24.82 6.62
C GLY A 256 -0.41 25.66 6.98
N CYS A 257 0.56 25.05 7.63
CA CYS A 257 1.85 25.65 7.97
C CYS A 257 2.96 24.96 7.15
N PHE A 258 3.64 25.73 6.30
CA PHE A 258 4.83 25.28 5.59
C PHE A 258 6.08 25.75 6.34
N ALA A 259 6.83 24.83 6.93
CA ALA A 259 8.03 25.10 7.70
C ALA A 259 9.28 24.60 6.94
N ASP A 260 9.98 25.48 6.26
CA ASP A 260 11.26 25.16 5.63
C ASP A 260 12.37 25.09 6.69
N LEU A 261 12.76 23.87 7.06
CA LEU A 261 13.79 23.61 8.06
C LEU A 261 15.21 23.92 7.55
N MET A 262 15.41 23.91 6.23
CA MET A 262 16.72 24.19 5.64
C MET A 262 16.99 25.67 5.45
N ALA A 263 15.97 26.53 5.55
CA ALA A 263 16.11 27.98 5.49
C ALA A 263 16.63 28.62 6.79
N GLY A 264 16.78 27.84 7.88
CA GLY A 264 17.27 28.33 9.17
C GLY A 264 16.29 29.25 9.93
N LYS A 265 15.02 29.31 9.48
CA LYS A 265 13.98 30.12 10.14
C LYS A 265 13.16 29.33 11.14
N TYR A 266 12.92 28.05 10.85
CA TYR A 266 12.14 27.13 11.68
C TYR A 266 13.08 26.16 12.37
N ILE A 267 12.89 25.96 13.64
CA ILE A 267 13.72 25.10 14.50
C ILE A 267 12.83 24.12 15.26
N ILE A 268 13.27 22.89 15.36
CA ILE A 268 12.77 21.88 16.30
C ILE A 268 13.85 21.72 17.36
N ASN A 269 13.55 22.09 18.61
CA ASN A 269 14.48 21.90 19.71
C ASN A 269 14.63 20.41 20.01
N VAL A 270 15.80 19.86 19.70
CA VAL A 270 16.06 18.44 19.91
C VAL A 270 16.11 18.07 21.39
N LEU A 271 16.40 19.02 22.30
CA LEU A 271 16.43 18.80 23.75
C LEU A 271 15.05 18.92 24.41
N GLU A 272 14.00 19.27 23.68
CA GLU A 272 12.63 19.21 24.15
C GLU A 272 12.15 17.76 24.18
N PRO A 273 11.86 17.17 25.37
CA PRO A 273 11.51 15.75 25.48
C PRO A 273 10.32 15.35 24.63
N LYS A 274 10.49 14.32 23.82
CA LYS A 274 9.51 13.75 22.91
C LYS A 274 9.13 12.34 23.36
N CYS A 275 7.87 11.98 23.14
CA CYS A 275 7.36 10.65 23.47
C CYS A 275 7.68 9.64 22.35
N TRP A 276 8.17 8.46 22.73
CA TRP A 276 8.45 7.37 21.80
C TRP A 276 7.55 6.17 22.02
N ASP A 277 7.01 6.00 23.24
CA ASP A 277 6.03 4.97 23.53
C ASP A 277 5.21 5.33 24.79
N ASP A 278 3.98 4.85 24.84
CA ASP A 278 3.02 5.06 25.93
C ASP A 278 2.86 3.78 26.78
N GLY A 279 3.94 3.07 27.02
CA GLY A 279 3.97 1.81 27.77
C GLY A 279 4.51 0.64 26.95
N GLY A 280 5.73 0.77 26.46
CA GLY A 280 6.40 -0.23 25.66
C GLY A 280 6.62 -1.55 26.38
N ASP A 281 6.81 -2.61 25.60
CA ASP A 281 7.25 -3.89 26.12
C ASP A 281 8.74 -3.81 26.42
N PRO A 282 9.16 -3.86 27.71
CA PRO A 282 10.58 -3.81 28.09
C PRO A 282 11.38 -4.99 27.52
N ASP A 283 10.70 -6.08 27.18
CA ASP A 283 11.33 -7.32 26.70
C ASP A 283 11.50 -7.33 25.16
N ASP A 284 10.98 -6.32 24.42
CA ASP A 284 11.21 -6.19 22.98
C ASP A 284 12.65 -5.73 22.70
N THR A 285 13.58 -6.68 22.74
CA THR A 285 15.02 -6.43 22.48
C THR A 285 15.32 -5.97 21.05
N ALA A 286 14.39 -6.16 20.12
CA ALA A 286 14.52 -5.75 18.72
C ALA A 286 14.16 -4.26 18.49
N ALA A 287 13.56 -3.58 19.46
CA ALA A 287 13.24 -2.17 19.37
C ALA A 287 14.40 -1.30 19.90
N PRO A 288 14.62 -0.08 19.33
CA PRO A 288 15.56 0.89 19.89
C PRO A 288 15.29 1.18 21.37
N GLU A 289 16.32 1.51 22.12
CA GLU A 289 16.22 1.70 23.57
C GLU A 289 15.16 2.75 23.97
N ALA A 290 15.01 3.81 23.17
CA ALA A 290 14.00 4.83 23.36
C ALA A 290 12.56 4.28 23.47
N PHE A 291 12.25 3.19 22.77
CA PHE A 291 10.92 2.55 22.82
C PHE A 291 10.72 1.59 24.01
N ARG A 292 11.77 1.28 24.74
CA ARG A 292 11.75 0.31 25.86
C ARG A 292 11.76 0.94 27.25
N LYS A 293 12.14 2.22 27.36
CA LYS A 293 12.16 2.93 28.64
C LYS A 293 10.77 3.32 29.11
N ASN A 294 10.57 3.34 30.41
CA ASN A 294 9.26 3.54 31.03
C ASN A 294 8.90 5.01 31.28
N THR A 295 9.88 5.90 31.27
CA THR A 295 9.65 7.34 31.50
C THR A 295 9.98 8.15 30.26
N LEU A 296 9.23 9.22 30.03
CA LEU A 296 9.41 10.08 28.86
C LEU A 296 10.81 10.67 28.79
N LEU A 297 11.36 11.10 29.93
CA LEU A 297 12.72 11.65 29.97
C LEU A 297 13.77 10.59 29.62
N ALA A 298 13.64 9.37 30.15
CA ALA A 298 14.56 8.28 29.83
C ALA A 298 14.46 7.84 28.37
N GLN A 299 13.25 7.80 27.80
CA GLN A 299 13.03 7.55 26.39
C GLN A 299 13.76 8.60 25.55
N HIS A 300 13.59 9.86 25.91
CA HIS A 300 14.18 10.97 25.19
C HIS A 300 15.72 11.01 25.29
N ILE A 301 16.29 10.77 26.46
CA ILE A 301 17.76 10.69 26.65
C ILE A 301 18.33 9.54 25.79
N SER A 302 17.67 8.39 25.75
CA SER A 302 18.09 7.27 24.90
C SER A 302 18.05 7.65 23.40
N PHE A 303 17.00 8.36 22.97
CA PHE A 303 16.93 8.90 21.62
C PHE A 303 18.07 9.89 21.34
N LEU A 304 18.39 10.80 22.28
CA LEU A 304 19.46 11.77 22.11
C LEU A 304 20.83 11.11 21.90
N LYS A 305 21.08 9.96 22.52
CA LYS A 305 22.31 9.18 22.27
C LYS A 305 22.41 8.79 20.78
N ASP A 306 21.32 8.29 20.19
CA ASP A 306 21.28 7.93 18.78
C ASP A 306 21.36 9.17 17.87
N PHE A 307 20.72 10.28 18.25
CA PHE A 307 20.82 11.55 17.55
C PHE A 307 22.26 12.08 17.46
N PHE A 308 23.00 12.08 18.58
CA PHE A 308 24.39 12.54 18.59
C PHE A 308 25.30 11.61 17.80
N ARG A 309 25.09 10.29 17.86
CA ARG A 309 25.79 9.33 16.99
C ARG A 309 25.50 9.57 15.51
N ALA A 310 24.27 9.92 15.15
CA ALA A 310 23.90 10.22 13.78
C ALA A 310 24.56 11.50 13.26
N TYR A 311 24.78 12.49 14.14
CA TYR A 311 25.44 13.75 13.79
C TYR A 311 26.96 13.57 13.65
N LYS A 312 27.59 12.87 14.55
CA LYS A 312 29.04 12.69 14.58
C LYS A 312 29.40 11.28 15.02
N ASP A 313 30.49 10.77 14.49
CA ASP A 313 31.02 9.44 14.85
C ASP A 313 31.70 9.51 16.23
N PHE A 314 30.87 9.67 17.28
CA PHE A 314 31.30 9.68 18.67
C PHE A 314 31.51 8.26 19.18
N SER A 315 32.59 8.04 19.93
CA SER A 315 32.79 6.77 20.66
C SER A 315 31.77 6.63 21.80
N ASP A 316 31.63 5.41 22.34
CA ASP A 316 30.73 5.17 23.47
C ASP A 316 31.11 6.05 24.70
N ALA A 317 32.39 6.27 24.95
CA ALA A 317 32.83 7.15 26.04
C ALA A 317 32.38 8.62 25.86
N HIS A 318 32.34 9.13 24.61
CA HIS A 318 31.80 10.45 24.32
C HIS A 318 30.28 10.49 24.56
N ILE A 319 29.56 9.48 24.11
CA ILE A 319 28.10 9.40 24.24
C ILE A 319 27.71 9.27 25.73
N ASP A 320 28.39 8.44 26.50
CA ASP A 320 28.14 8.30 27.93
C ASP A 320 28.44 9.62 28.70
N THR A 321 29.47 10.34 28.27
CA THR A 321 29.76 11.67 28.81
C THR A 321 28.65 12.67 28.47
N ILE A 322 28.14 12.65 27.22
CA ILE A 322 27.01 13.50 26.82
C ILE A 322 25.76 13.14 27.62
N GLU A 323 25.48 11.86 27.88
CA GLU A 323 24.36 11.40 28.73
C GLU A 323 24.45 11.97 30.15
N ILE A 324 25.64 11.94 30.75
CA ILE A 324 25.88 12.55 32.09
C ILE A 324 25.60 14.05 32.04
N MET A 325 26.08 14.74 30.98
CA MET A 325 25.87 16.19 30.84
C MET A 325 24.40 16.54 30.61
N LEU A 326 23.67 15.75 29.83
CA LEU A 326 22.21 15.91 29.61
C LEU A 326 21.45 15.74 30.95
N SER A 327 21.79 14.73 31.74
CA SER A 327 21.19 14.51 33.06
C SER A 327 21.46 15.69 34.02
N LYS A 328 22.67 16.24 34.02
CA LYS A 328 23.02 17.46 34.78
C LYS A 328 22.25 18.68 34.26
N LEU A 329 22.13 18.82 32.93
CA LEU A 329 21.42 19.93 32.29
C LEU A 329 19.95 19.94 32.69
N TYR A 330 19.25 18.81 32.48
CA TYR A 330 17.84 18.69 32.84
C TYR A 330 17.62 18.91 34.34
N GLY A 331 18.51 18.39 35.20
CA GLY A 331 18.46 18.64 36.63
C GLY A 331 18.57 20.13 37.01
N LYS A 332 19.47 20.90 36.35
CA LYS A 332 19.58 22.35 36.53
C LYS A 332 18.32 23.10 36.13
N TRP A 333 17.60 22.62 35.09
CA TRP A 333 16.34 23.19 34.60
C TRP A 333 15.11 22.67 35.39
N GLY A 334 15.32 21.87 36.44
CA GLY A 334 14.24 21.29 37.24
C GLY A 334 13.41 20.24 36.51
N ILE A 335 13.92 19.72 35.41
CA ILE A 335 13.26 18.68 34.60
C ILE A 335 13.71 17.32 35.13
N THR A 336 12.74 16.53 35.59
CA THR A 336 12.93 15.19 36.15
C THR A 336 11.96 14.21 35.53
N GLU A 337 12.12 12.93 35.85
CA GLU A 337 11.19 11.88 35.39
C GLU A 337 9.73 12.09 35.86
N ARG A 338 9.51 12.90 36.90
CA ARG A 338 8.18 13.25 37.42
C ARG A 338 7.60 14.52 36.85
N THR A 339 8.33 15.19 35.96
CA THR A 339 7.91 16.46 35.36
C THR A 339 6.67 16.26 34.47
N ASN A 340 5.70 17.15 34.62
CA ASN A 340 4.52 17.16 33.75
C ASN A 340 4.79 17.99 32.47
N PHE A 341 5.27 17.34 31.45
CA PHE A 341 5.65 17.95 30.17
C PHE A 341 4.49 18.61 29.42
N ARG A 342 3.23 18.21 29.66
CA ARG A 342 2.05 18.81 29.01
C ARG A 342 1.81 20.28 29.39
N ARG A 343 2.41 20.77 30.47
CA ARG A 343 2.26 22.14 30.97
C ARG A 343 3.43 23.05 30.62
N MET A 344 4.49 22.50 30.06
CA MET A 344 5.69 23.24 29.69
C MET A 344 5.53 23.84 28.30
N ARG A 345 6.11 25.01 28.10
CA ARG A 345 6.25 25.66 26.78
C ARG A 345 7.62 25.36 26.22
N SER A 346 7.80 25.60 24.92
CA SER A 346 9.08 25.38 24.26
C SER A 346 10.24 26.17 24.91
N GLU A 347 9.95 27.34 25.46
CA GLU A 347 10.91 28.20 26.14
C GLU A 347 11.37 27.65 27.52
N ASP A 348 10.62 26.72 28.09
CA ASP A 348 10.93 26.10 29.39
C ASP A 348 11.97 24.97 29.30
N TYR A 349 12.43 24.66 28.06
CA TYR A 349 13.43 23.63 27.80
C TYR A 349 14.79 24.20 27.44
N PRO A 350 15.89 23.54 27.86
CA PRO A 350 17.23 23.94 27.46
C PRO A 350 17.43 23.83 25.94
N THR A 351 18.38 24.58 25.44
CA THR A 351 18.83 24.55 24.04
C THR A 351 20.19 23.86 23.92
N LEU A 352 20.63 23.58 22.70
CA LEU A 352 21.97 23.05 22.46
C LEU A 352 23.09 24.01 22.90
N SER A 353 22.84 25.32 22.91
CA SER A 353 23.77 26.30 23.50
C SER A 353 23.92 26.09 25.01
N ASP A 354 22.82 25.82 25.71
CA ASP A 354 22.88 25.59 27.18
C ASP A 354 23.65 24.32 27.51
N LEU A 355 23.49 23.25 26.68
CA LEU A 355 24.29 22.04 26.79
C LEU A 355 25.77 22.32 26.56
N TYR A 356 26.10 23.06 25.50
CA TYR A 356 27.47 23.42 25.16
C TYR A 356 28.13 24.23 26.28
N ASP A 357 27.43 25.25 26.80
CA ASP A 357 27.92 26.12 27.88
C ASP A 357 28.11 25.36 29.19
N LEU A 358 27.24 24.38 29.48
CA LEU A 358 27.43 23.47 30.62
C LEU A 358 28.70 22.63 30.49
N ILE A 359 28.91 22.01 29.32
CA ILE A 359 30.10 21.17 29.05
C ILE A 359 31.37 22.03 29.12
N GLU A 360 31.31 23.25 28.58
CA GLU A 360 32.43 24.19 28.63
C GLU A 360 32.77 24.63 30.09
N ALA A 361 31.75 24.85 30.92
CA ALA A 361 31.94 25.16 32.31
C ALA A 361 32.59 23.99 33.08
N GLU A 362 32.13 22.76 32.84
CA GLU A 362 32.71 21.53 33.40
C GLU A 362 34.17 21.33 32.94
N TYR A 363 34.46 21.64 31.67
CA TYR A 363 35.82 21.58 31.12
C TYR A 363 36.75 22.60 31.80
N LYS A 364 36.29 23.86 31.96
CA LYS A 364 37.08 24.92 32.61
C LYS A 364 37.32 24.70 34.11
N SER A 365 36.38 24.02 34.77
CA SER A 365 36.45 23.71 36.21
C SER A 365 36.91 22.29 36.51
N TYR A 366 37.46 21.58 35.50
CA TYR A 366 37.85 20.18 35.65
C TYR A 366 38.94 20.01 36.71
N ASP A 367 38.66 19.14 37.69
CA ASP A 367 39.60 18.80 38.77
C ASP A 367 39.93 17.31 38.74
N MET A 368 41.17 16.97 38.44
CA MET A 368 41.67 15.60 38.45
C MET A 368 41.49 14.88 39.81
N ALA A 369 41.51 15.63 40.91
CA ALA A 369 41.38 15.06 42.23
C ALA A 369 39.94 14.66 42.61
N ALA A 370 38.95 15.14 41.87
CA ALA A 370 37.53 14.88 42.15
C ALA A 370 37.02 13.51 41.66
N HIS A 371 37.87 12.65 41.06
CA HIS A 371 37.51 11.32 40.55
C HIS A 371 36.26 11.28 39.69
N GLN A 372 36.15 12.22 38.74
CA GLN A 372 35.00 12.29 37.83
C GLN A 372 34.98 11.07 36.90
N LEU A 373 33.77 10.68 36.44
CA LEU A 373 33.57 9.54 35.54
C LEU A 373 34.09 9.80 34.11
N TYR A 374 34.38 11.03 33.75
CA TYR A 374 34.90 11.47 32.44
C TYR A 374 36.25 12.19 32.63
N THR A 375 37.03 12.24 31.54
CA THR A 375 38.35 12.91 31.55
C THR A 375 38.24 14.30 30.88
N GLU A 376 39.22 15.18 31.21
CA GLU A 376 39.35 16.49 30.56
C GLU A 376 39.45 16.35 29.03
N GLN A 377 40.16 15.36 28.52
CA GLN A 377 40.32 15.10 27.12
C GLN A 377 39.00 14.77 26.46
N ILE A 378 38.16 13.90 27.04
CA ILE A 378 36.84 13.55 26.49
C ILE A 378 35.94 14.78 26.44
N LEU A 379 35.92 15.64 27.48
CA LEU A 379 35.14 16.88 27.45
C LEU A 379 35.58 17.81 26.31
N ARG A 380 36.89 17.95 26.08
CA ARG A 380 37.43 18.74 24.98
C ARG A 380 37.03 18.18 23.63
N GLU A 381 37.09 16.86 23.43
CA GLU A 381 36.70 16.19 22.20
C GLU A 381 35.20 16.33 21.93
N VAL A 382 34.35 16.22 22.96
CA VAL A 382 32.90 16.44 22.87
C VAL A 382 32.61 17.91 22.50
N LEU A 383 33.25 18.89 23.16
CA LEU A 383 33.11 20.30 22.83
C LEU A 383 33.48 20.59 21.35
N LEU A 384 34.61 20.05 20.90
CA LEU A 384 35.04 20.20 19.52
C LEU A 384 34.05 19.55 18.56
N GLY A 385 33.50 18.39 18.91
CA GLY A 385 32.52 17.67 18.10
C GLY A 385 31.18 18.37 17.97
N LEU A 386 30.70 19.01 19.05
CA LEU A 386 29.42 19.71 19.11
C LEU A 386 29.50 21.19 18.69
N HIS A 387 30.68 21.76 18.52
CA HIS A 387 30.85 23.17 18.26
C HIS A 387 30.05 23.67 17.06
N SER A 388 30.08 22.95 15.93
CA SER A 388 29.35 23.38 14.71
C SER A 388 27.85 23.40 14.92
N MET A 389 27.29 22.40 15.61
CA MET A 389 25.86 22.27 15.88
C MET A 389 25.35 23.29 16.91
N CYS A 390 26.18 23.66 17.89
CA CYS A 390 25.75 24.51 18.99
C CYS A 390 26.07 26.00 18.80
N LYS A 391 27.24 26.32 18.24
CA LYS A 391 27.76 27.70 18.12
C LYS A 391 28.26 28.04 16.71
N GLY A 392 28.45 27.04 15.83
CA GLY A 392 29.03 27.22 14.50
C GLY A 392 27.97 27.29 13.39
N ALA A 393 28.36 26.84 12.18
CA ALA A 393 27.55 26.97 10.97
C ALA A 393 26.24 26.17 11.01
N ASP A 394 26.22 25.02 11.67
CA ASP A 394 25.05 24.15 11.73
C ASP A 394 24.04 24.59 12.81
N ALA A 395 24.43 25.54 13.70
CA ALA A 395 23.57 26.02 14.79
C ALA A 395 22.24 26.60 14.28
N GLN A 396 22.24 27.21 13.11
CA GLN A 396 21.02 27.75 12.48
C GLN A 396 19.93 26.70 12.23
N PHE A 397 20.28 25.42 12.15
CA PHE A 397 19.34 24.31 11.88
C PHE A 397 18.88 23.60 13.16
N PHE A 398 19.67 23.66 14.23
CA PHE A 398 19.44 22.82 15.41
C PHE A 398 19.31 23.58 16.72
N ASN A 399 19.92 24.79 16.80
CA ASN A 399 20.04 25.49 18.08
C ASN A 399 18.98 26.57 18.24
N GLY A 400 18.05 26.35 19.15
CA GLY A 400 16.96 27.27 19.48
C GLY A 400 15.76 26.55 20.04
N HIS A 401 14.76 27.31 20.46
CA HIS A 401 13.49 26.75 20.91
C HIS A 401 12.61 26.39 19.71
N THR A 402 11.74 25.39 19.87
CA THR A 402 10.79 25.00 18.85
C THR A 402 9.84 26.16 18.54
N ASN A 403 9.85 26.62 17.29
CA ASN A 403 9.07 27.78 16.84
C ASN A 403 8.08 27.43 15.72
N ILE A 404 7.70 26.16 15.62
CA ILE A 404 6.76 25.67 14.61
C ILE A 404 5.33 25.95 15.09
N THR A 405 4.55 26.63 14.24
CA THR A 405 3.15 26.89 14.53
C THR A 405 2.32 25.62 14.48
N SER A 406 1.51 25.37 15.50
CA SER A 406 0.57 24.26 15.50
C SER A 406 -0.47 24.44 14.38
N SER A 407 -0.56 23.46 13.49
CA SER A 407 -1.53 23.44 12.38
C SER A 407 -1.98 22.00 12.14
N ARG A 408 -3.22 21.84 11.68
CA ARG A 408 -3.72 20.52 11.29
C ARG A 408 -3.03 19.97 10.03
N PHE A 409 -2.48 20.84 9.22
CA PHE A 409 -1.63 20.44 8.10
C PHE A 409 -0.28 21.13 8.23
N LEU A 410 0.74 20.37 8.55
CA LEU A 410 2.11 20.82 8.72
C LEU A 410 3.00 20.17 7.65
N VAL A 411 3.69 20.98 6.89
CA VAL A 411 4.64 20.52 5.87
C VAL A 411 6.05 20.95 6.28
N PHE A 412 6.92 19.98 6.48
CA PHE A 412 8.35 20.23 6.64
C PHE A 412 9.04 20.26 5.28
N GLY A 413 9.39 21.45 4.81
CA GLY A 413 10.25 21.63 3.65
C GLY A 413 11.69 21.29 4.00
N VAL A 414 12.28 20.36 3.25
CA VAL A 414 13.67 19.92 3.44
C VAL A 414 14.46 19.95 2.13
N LYS A 415 14.10 20.85 1.24
CA LYS A 415 14.82 21.05 -0.03
C LYS A 415 16.27 21.41 0.25
N GLY A 416 17.17 20.74 -0.43
CA GLY A 416 18.62 20.88 -0.18
C GLY A 416 19.18 19.94 0.90
N LEU A 417 18.33 19.23 1.66
CA LEU A 417 18.80 18.26 2.67
C LEU A 417 19.63 17.14 2.05
N LEU A 418 19.28 16.68 0.85
CA LEU A 418 20.05 15.66 0.13
C LEU A 418 21.46 16.13 -0.27
N GLY A 419 21.61 17.43 -0.53
CA GLY A 419 22.91 18.07 -0.84
C GLY A 419 23.71 18.48 0.39
N ALA A 420 23.12 18.42 1.59
CA ALA A 420 23.80 18.74 2.83
C ALA A 420 24.81 17.64 3.23
N ALA A 421 25.75 18.00 4.10
CA ALA A 421 26.70 17.05 4.65
C ALA A 421 25.95 15.90 5.35
N LYS A 422 26.47 14.67 5.22
CA LYS A 422 25.81 13.44 5.73
C LYS A 422 25.43 13.54 7.22
N ASN A 423 26.28 14.16 8.03
CA ASN A 423 26.03 14.38 9.45
C ASN A 423 24.83 15.29 9.69
N VAL A 424 24.74 16.43 9.01
CA VAL A 424 23.61 17.38 9.11
C VAL A 424 22.33 16.72 8.64
N ARG A 425 22.38 16.01 7.51
CA ARG A 425 21.23 15.28 6.97
C ARG A 425 20.69 14.25 7.97
N ASN A 426 21.55 13.39 8.49
CA ASN A 426 21.14 12.36 9.44
C ASN A 426 20.56 12.97 10.71
N ALA A 427 21.21 13.97 11.30
CA ALA A 427 20.72 14.65 12.50
C ALA A 427 19.36 15.34 12.26
N MET A 428 19.17 16.00 11.12
CA MET A 428 17.89 16.64 10.77
C MET A 428 16.77 15.61 10.63
N LEU A 429 17.03 14.49 9.95
CA LEU A 429 16.05 13.40 9.83
C LEU A 429 15.67 12.84 11.21
N PHE A 430 16.64 12.62 12.11
CA PHE A 430 16.34 12.19 13.48
C PHE A 430 15.53 13.22 14.25
N ASN A 431 15.84 14.52 14.09
CA ASN A 431 15.09 15.58 14.76
C ASN A 431 13.64 15.64 14.28
N ILE A 432 13.41 15.55 12.95
CA ILE A 432 12.07 15.45 12.37
C ILE A 432 11.35 14.21 12.91
N LEU A 433 12.02 13.06 12.93
CA LEU A 433 11.44 11.81 13.39
C LEU A 433 11.00 11.89 14.86
N SER A 434 11.77 12.59 15.72
CA SER A 434 11.37 12.83 17.10
C SER A 434 10.08 13.64 17.22
N PHE A 435 9.93 14.66 16.40
CA PHE A 435 8.72 15.48 16.35
C PHE A 435 7.53 14.67 15.85
N LEU A 436 7.71 13.88 14.78
CA LEU A 436 6.67 13.00 14.24
C LEU A 436 6.22 11.97 15.27
N SER A 437 7.15 11.31 15.95
CA SER A 437 6.85 10.31 16.98
C SER A 437 5.99 10.90 18.10
N ASP A 438 6.35 12.07 18.60
CA ASP A 438 5.59 12.74 19.66
C ASP A 438 4.15 13.04 19.21
N LYS A 439 3.97 13.61 18.03
CA LYS A 439 2.63 13.91 17.48
C LYS A 439 1.80 12.65 17.25
N LEU A 440 2.39 11.63 16.66
CA LEU A 440 1.72 10.36 16.37
C LEU A 440 1.28 9.60 17.63
N LEU A 441 2.12 9.62 18.67
CA LEU A 441 1.93 8.79 19.87
C LEU A 441 1.30 9.53 21.04
N THR A 442 1.37 10.86 21.09
CA THR A 442 0.82 11.69 22.18
C THR A 442 -0.50 12.35 21.79
N GLU A 443 -0.56 13.07 20.68
CA GLU A 443 -1.78 13.75 20.25
C GLU A 443 -2.79 12.78 19.63
N GLY A 444 -2.30 11.81 18.88
CA GLY A 444 -3.16 10.86 18.16
C GLY A 444 -3.89 11.48 16.97
N ASN A 445 -4.73 10.69 16.31
CA ASN A 445 -5.51 11.08 15.12
C ASN A 445 -4.67 11.86 14.07
N THR A 446 -3.39 11.47 13.96
CA THR A 446 -2.38 12.15 13.14
C THR A 446 -1.84 11.19 12.09
N VAL A 447 -1.61 11.68 10.88
CA VAL A 447 -0.95 10.91 9.81
C VAL A 447 0.38 11.56 9.47
N ALA A 448 1.47 10.81 9.60
CA ALA A 448 2.78 11.20 9.12
C ALA A 448 2.97 10.71 7.68
N ALA A 449 3.10 11.64 6.74
CA ALA A 449 3.29 11.33 5.34
C ALA A 449 4.77 11.54 4.96
N LEU A 450 5.47 10.45 4.67
CA LEU A 450 6.87 10.45 4.28
C LEU A 450 6.98 10.16 2.79
N ASP A 451 7.25 11.20 2.00
CA ASP A 451 7.64 11.05 0.61
C ASP A 451 9.14 10.72 0.53
N GLU A 452 9.54 10.08 -0.56
CA GLU A 452 10.93 9.72 -0.81
C GLU A 452 11.57 8.90 0.34
N LEU A 453 10.93 7.78 0.70
CA LEU A 453 11.35 6.93 1.82
C LEU A 453 12.83 6.50 1.75
N TYR A 454 13.42 6.46 0.55
CA TYR A 454 14.83 6.11 0.35
C TYR A 454 15.81 7.08 1.07
N ILE A 455 15.38 8.30 1.37
CA ILE A 455 16.22 9.29 2.08
C ILE A 455 16.68 8.74 3.45
N TRP A 456 15.84 7.90 4.07
CA TRP A 456 16.09 7.31 5.39
C TRP A 456 17.07 6.15 5.35
N LEU A 457 17.33 5.55 4.17
CA LEU A 457 18.21 4.38 4.02
C LEU A 457 19.67 4.66 4.37
N SER A 458 20.07 5.91 4.40
CA SER A 458 21.43 6.30 4.79
C SER A 458 21.76 6.00 6.26
N ASN A 459 20.73 5.75 7.08
CA ASN A 459 20.89 5.45 8.51
C ASN A 459 19.99 4.28 8.94
N PRO A 460 20.54 3.07 9.15
CA PRO A 460 19.80 1.89 9.59
C PRO A 460 18.99 2.11 10.87
N THR A 461 19.53 2.85 11.85
CA THR A 461 18.82 3.16 13.10
C THR A 461 17.54 3.96 12.82
N ALA A 462 17.55 4.92 11.89
CA ALA A 462 16.36 5.67 11.52
C ALA A 462 15.26 4.75 10.93
N ILE A 463 15.64 3.73 10.15
CA ILE A 463 14.71 2.72 9.61
C ILE A 463 14.05 1.95 10.76
N GLU A 464 14.82 1.57 11.79
CA GLU A 464 14.28 0.88 12.96
C GLU A 464 13.27 1.75 13.73
N TYR A 465 13.55 3.04 13.87
CA TYR A 465 12.62 3.99 14.48
C TYR A 465 11.31 4.09 13.68
N ILE A 466 11.38 4.25 12.35
CA ILE A 466 10.19 4.28 11.47
C ILE A 466 9.39 2.98 11.60
N ARG A 467 10.05 1.82 11.57
CA ARG A 467 9.42 0.51 11.75
C ARG A 467 8.68 0.40 13.07
N ASN A 468 9.28 0.89 14.14
CA ASN A 468 8.66 0.85 15.47
C ASN A 468 7.48 1.83 15.58
N CYS A 469 7.57 3.02 14.97
CA CYS A 469 6.43 3.93 14.85
C CYS A 469 5.27 3.24 14.10
N LEU A 470 5.49 2.62 12.94
CA LEU A 470 4.48 1.89 12.17
C LEU A 470 3.70 0.86 13.01
N LYS A 471 4.38 0.16 13.91
CA LYS A 471 3.76 -0.83 14.81
C LYS A 471 2.88 -0.20 15.89
N ARG A 472 3.22 1.00 16.36
CA ARG A 472 2.64 1.62 17.57
C ARG A 472 1.52 2.63 17.27
N VAL A 473 1.54 3.29 16.12
CA VAL A 473 0.60 4.37 15.75
C VAL A 473 -0.88 3.97 15.85
N ARG A 474 -1.22 2.71 15.63
CA ARG A 474 -2.62 2.23 15.67
C ARG A 474 -3.30 2.45 17.03
N LYS A 475 -2.54 2.44 18.15
CA LYS A 475 -3.09 2.63 19.50
C LYS A 475 -3.67 4.02 19.71
N LYS A 476 -3.26 5.00 18.90
CA LYS A 476 -3.67 6.41 18.99
C LYS A 476 -4.48 6.87 17.79
N GLU A 477 -5.05 5.94 17.00
CA GLU A 477 -5.78 6.24 15.75
C GLU A 477 -4.95 7.04 14.74
N SER A 478 -3.63 6.97 14.89
CA SER A 478 -2.65 7.57 14.00
C SER A 478 -2.23 6.59 12.92
N ALA A 479 -1.60 7.09 11.87
CA ALA A 479 -1.11 6.28 10.77
C ALA A 479 0.16 6.88 10.14
N MET A 480 0.86 6.08 9.36
CA MET A 480 1.93 6.53 8.49
C MET A 480 1.56 6.27 7.03
N LEU A 481 1.77 7.27 6.18
CA LEU A 481 1.68 7.19 4.74
C LEU A 481 3.10 7.24 4.19
N LEU A 482 3.56 6.13 3.64
CA LEU A 482 4.91 5.97 3.12
C LEU A 482 4.88 5.97 1.60
N ALA A 483 5.76 6.73 0.94
CA ALA A 483 5.90 6.72 -0.50
C ALA A 483 7.35 6.52 -0.92
N SER A 484 7.58 5.70 -1.96
CA SER A 484 8.91 5.50 -2.51
C SER A 484 8.87 5.28 -4.02
N GLN A 485 9.96 5.65 -4.70
CA GLN A 485 10.10 5.51 -6.15
C GLN A 485 10.77 4.19 -6.53
N ASN A 486 11.91 3.89 -5.93
CA ASN A 486 12.76 2.77 -6.32
C ASN A 486 12.74 1.68 -5.25
N LEU A 487 12.21 0.51 -5.60
CA LEU A 487 12.27 -0.67 -4.72
C LEU A 487 13.69 -1.23 -4.62
N GLU A 488 14.50 -1.09 -5.67
CA GLU A 488 15.88 -1.57 -5.71
C GLU A 488 16.76 -0.97 -4.62
N ASP A 489 16.46 0.28 -4.19
CA ASP A 489 17.18 0.94 -3.10
C ASP A 489 17.03 0.19 -1.76
N PHE A 490 15.96 -0.58 -1.61
CA PHE A 490 15.64 -1.33 -0.40
C PHE A 490 16.11 -2.79 -0.45
N ASP A 491 16.52 -3.29 -1.62
CA ASP A 491 16.98 -4.66 -1.83
C ASP A 491 18.52 -4.82 -1.69
N GLN A 492 19.20 -3.82 -1.12
CA GLN A 492 20.63 -3.86 -0.91
C GLN A 492 20.99 -4.84 0.21
N GLU A 493 22.10 -5.56 0.01
CA GLU A 493 22.65 -6.50 0.98
C GLU A 493 22.91 -5.81 2.33
N GLY A 494 22.37 -6.35 3.43
CA GLY A 494 22.44 -5.76 4.77
C GLY A 494 21.29 -4.81 5.16
N ILE A 495 20.48 -4.31 4.22
CA ILE A 495 19.34 -3.43 4.49
C ILE A 495 18.01 -4.17 4.32
N ARG A 496 17.94 -5.17 3.45
CA ARG A 496 16.72 -5.90 3.08
C ARG A 496 15.89 -6.40 4.28
N GLU A 497 16.54 -7.04 5.25
CA GLU A 497 15.86 -7.55 6.45
C GLU A 497 15.26 -6.44 7.33
N MET A 498 15.85 -5.26 7.30
CA MET A 498 15.38 -4.11 8.07
C MET A 498 14.23 -3.37 7.37
N THR A 499 14.23 -3.35 6.04
CA THR A 499 13.26 -2.63 5.21
C THR A 499 12.02 -3.46 4.88
N LYS A 500 12.12 -4.80 4.80
CA LYS A 500 10.99 -5.69 4.53
C LYS A 500 9.75 -5.38 5.39
N PRO A 501 9.85 -5.10 6.71
CA PRO A 501 8.69 -4.73 7.52
C PRO A 501 8.01 -3.43 7.11
N LEU A 502 8.73 -2.49 6.47
CA LEU A 502 8.15 -1.23 5.98
C LEU A 502 7.13 -1.47 4.85
N PHE A 503 7.32 -2.57 4.10
CA PHE A 503 6.43 -2.97 3.02
C PHE A 503 5.33 -3.92 3.46
N SER A 504 5.59 -4.77 4.46
CA SER A 504 4.62 -5.77 4.93
C SER A 504 3.65 -5.28 6.02
N ILE A 505 4.03 -4.28 6.81
CA ILE A 505 3.17 -3.75 7.89
C ILE A 505 1.98 -2.94 7.36
N PRO A 506 2.11 -2.05 6.33
CA PRO A 506 0.97 -1.29 5.81
C PRO A 506 -0.03 -2.19 5.09
N PRO A 507 -1.30 -2.28 5.56
CA PRO A 507 -2.31 -3.11 4.90
C PRO A 507 -2.88 -2.46 3.62
N HIS A 508 -2.79 -1.14 3.51
CA HIS A 508 -3.24 -0.40 2.34
C HIS A 508 -2.06 -0.12 1.43
N GLN A 509 -2.00 -0.81 0.30
CA GLN A 509 -0.88 -0.68 -0.64
C GLN A 509 -1.37 -0.22 -2.01
N PHE A 510 -0.79 0.87 -2.49
CA PHE A 510 -1.02 1.41 -3.84
C PHE A 510 0.22 1.14 -4.68
N LEU A 511 0.10 0.18 -5.57
CA LEU A 511 1.21 -0.29 -6.40
C LEU A 511 1.03 0.23 -7.82
N PHE A 512 1.89 1.14 -8.24
CA PHE A 512 1.96 1.61 -9.62
C PHE A 512 2.79 0.66 -10.49
N ASN A 513 2.88 0.95 -11.76
CA ASN A 513 3.68 0.12 -12.66
C ASN A 513 5.15 0.13 -12.23
N ALA A 514 5.71 -1.05 -11.99
CA ALA A 514 7.09 -1.23 -11.56
C ALA A 514 8.13 -0.94 -12.68
N GLY A 515 7.67 -0.64 -13.90
CA GLY A 515 8.56 -0.38 -15.04
C GLY A 515 9.32 -1.63 -15.49
N SER A 516 10.65 -1.54 -15.51
CA SER A 516 11.54 -2.61 -15.95
C SER A 516 12.00 -3.57 -14.83
N ILE A 517 11.53 -3.37 -13.59
CA ILE A 517 11.89 -4.24 -12.45
C ILE A 517 11.40 -5.67 -12.71
N ASP A 518 12.22 -6.66 -12.40
CA ASP A 518 11.82 -8.06 -12.49
C ASP A 518 10.60 -8.34 -11.58
N LYS A 519 9.54 -8.88 -12.20
CA LYS A 519 8.29 -9.18 -11.49
C LYS A 519 8.49 -10.12 -10.29
N ARG A 520 9.47 -11.01 -10.33
CA ARG A 520 9.75 -11.94 -9.24
C ARG A 520 10.32 -11.21 -8.03
N SER A 521 11.36 -10.39 -8.24
CA SER A 521 11.93 -9.56 -7.17
C SER A 521 10.90 -8.64 -6.54
N TYR A 522 10.03 -8.04 -7.37
CA TYR A 522 8.92 -7.20 -6.89
C TYR A 522 7.94 -7.98 -5.99
N MET A 523 7.53 -9.17 -6.41
CA MET A 523 6.62 -10.02 -5.63
C MET A 523 7.26 -10.56 -4.34
N GLU A 524 8.54 -10.87 -4.35
CA GLU A 524 9.28 -11.35 -3.17
C GLU A 524 9.45 -10.27 -2.09
N MET A 525 9.47 -8.99 -2.47
CA MET A 525 9.55 -7.88 -1.51
C MET A 525 8.19 -7.56 -0.87
N LEU A 526 7.09 -7.87 -1.56
CA LEU A 526 5.74 -7.59 -1.08
C LEU A 526 5.11 -8.77 -0.31
N GLN A 527 5.73 -9.94 -0.34
CA GLN A 527 5.35 -11.13 0.44
C GLN A 527 6.18 -11.24 1.73
#